data_47aede4e4d2400a2d22466fbe199c40c
#
_entry.id   47aede4e4d2400a2d22466fbe199c40c
#
_cell.length_a   1.000
_cell.length_b   1.000
_cell.length_c   1.000
_cell.angle_alpha   90.00
_cell.angle_beta   90.00
_cell.angle_gamma   90.00
#
_symmetry.space_group_name_H-M   'P 1'
#
loop_
_entity.id
_entity.type
_entity.pdbx_description
1 polymer ?
#
loop_
_entity_poly.entity_id
_entity_poly.type
_entity_poly.pdbx_seq_one_letter_code
_entity_poly.pdbx_strand_id
1 'polypeptide(L)'
;MKVYISADIEGIAGISHWDEAAKAHATYQEFRAEMTEEVVAACEGAMAAGATEILIKDAHDTGRNVIASRLPDCARLIRGWSGHPLAMVQELDKSFDALLLVGYHAKAGTEDNPLAHTLNLRIAGLSINGALASEFRLHSYAAGLYGVPVVFISGDKGICAEAAGQVPAITTAAVSEARGASTISIPPRLAQGMIREGVAAALAGDRKRCQVKLPESFVLEVTFNNPIDAYRKAWYPGASQSGPQTVRFVHTDYFEVLRAIRFIM
;
A
#
# COMPACT_ATOMS: atom_id res chain seq x y z
N MET A 1 1.90 13.68 18.35
CA MET A 1 2.37 12.59 17.46
C MET A 1 1.87 12.88 16.07
N LYS A 2 2.75 12.75 15.07
CA LYS A 2 2.46 12.96 13.63
C LYS A 2 2.39 11.61 12.91
N VAL A 3 1.25 11.28 12.34
CA VAL A 3 0.97 9.97 11.74
C VAL A 3 0.74 10.12 10.24
N TYR A 4 1.28 9.18 9.46
CA TYR A 4 1.03 9.07 8.03
C TYR A 4 0.08 7.90 7.76
N ILE A 5 -0.94 8.11 6.92
CA ILE A 5 -1.86 7.07 6.45
C ILE A 5 -1.77 7.00 4.93
N SER A 6 -1.44 5.83 4.38
CA SER A 6 -1.62 5.54 2.96
C SER A 6 -2.87 4.68 2.80
N ALA A 7 -3.80 5.12 1.96
CA ALA A 7 -5.12 4.52 1.83
C ALA A 7 -5.34 3.98 0.42
N ASP A 8 -5.75 2.72 0.34
CA ASP A 8 -6.10 2.01 -0.89
C ASP A 8 -7.52 1.45 -0.82
N ILE A 9 -8.05 0.90 -1.91
CA ILE A 9 -9.44 0.42 -1.94
C ILE A 9 -9.56 -1.09 -2.12
N GLU A 10 -8.64 -1.76 -2.80
CA GLU A 10 -8.78 -3.16 -3.19
C GLU A 10 -8.74 -4.15 -2.03
N GLY A 11 -8.31 -3.70 -0.86
CA GLY A 11 -8.27 -4.51 0.35
C GLY A 11 -9.32 -4.13 1.41
N ILE A 12 -10.26 -3.22 1.13
CA ILE A 12 -11.32 -2.87 2.10
C ILE A 12 -12.34 -3.99 2.26
N ALA A 13 -13.10 -3.94 3.36
CA ALA A 13 -14.15 -4.90 3.61
C ALA A 13 -15.25 -4.86 2.54
N GLY A 14 -15.64 -6.04 2.04
CA GLY A 14 -16.74 -6.22 1.10
C GLY A 14 -16.36 -6.14 -0.37
N ILE A 15 -15.22 -5.56 -0.75
CA ILE A 15 -14.82 -5.42 -2.15
C ILE A 15 -14.49 -6.77 -2.79
N SER A 16 -14.85 -6.95 -4.07
CA SER A 16 -14.63 -8.20 -4.80
C SER A 16 -14.40 -8.05 -6.30
N HIS A 17 -14.65 -6.87 -6.87
CA HIS A 17 -14.61 -6.66 -8.33
C HIS A 17 -14.06 -5.28 -8.71
N TRP A 18 -13.41 -5.18 -9.87
CA TRP A 18 -12.85 -3.93 -10.40
C TRP A 18 -13.88 -2.82 -10.62
N ASP A 19 -15.13 -3.16 -10.93
CA ASP A 19 -16.21 -2.18 -11.06
C ASP A 19 -16.49 -1.42 -9.76
N GLU A 20 -16.17 -2.03 -8.64
CA GLU A 20 -16.30 -1.45 -7.30
C GLU A 20 -15.13 -0.50 -6.96
N ALA A 21 -13.97 -0.70 -7.59
CA ALA A 21 -12.78 0.12 -7.43
C ALA A 21 -12.67 1.24 -8.48
N ALA A 22 -13.29 1.09 -9.65
CA ALA A 22 -13.10 1.98 -10.79
C ALA A 22 -14.13 3.10 -10.83
N LYS A 23 -13.69 4.36 -10.80
CA LYS A 23 -14.51 5.57 -10.73
C LYS A 23 -15.61 5.68 -11.82
N ALA A 24 -15.44 5.04 -12.97
CA ALA A 24 -16.39 5.08 -14.07
C ALA A 24 -17.65 4.21 -13.83
N HIS A 25 -17.64 3.33 -12.85
CA HIS A 25 -18.72 2.37 -12.58
C HIS A 25 -19.69 2.86 -11.49
N ALA A 26 -20.95 2.47 -11.61
CA ALA A 26 -22.01 2.91 -10.70
C ALA A 26 -21.79 2.45 -9.25
N THR A 27 -21.28 1.21 -9.07
CA THR A 27 -21.03 0.58 -7.77
C THR A 27 -19.87 1.21 -7.00
N TYR A 28 -18.95 1.89 -7.68
CA TYR A 28 -17.81 2.56 -7.06
C TYR A 28 -18.18 3.53 -5.92
N GLN A 29 -19.33 4.19 -6.00
CA GLN A 29 -19.69 5.19 -4.98
C GLN A 29 -19.90 4.58 -3.59
N GLU A 30 -20.42 3.36 -3.53
CA GLU A 30 -20.57 2.61 -2.28
C GLU A 30 -19.18 2.30 -1.68
N PHE A 31 -18.31 1.66 -2.47
CA PHE A 31 -16.97 1.24 -1.97
C PHE A 31 -16.03 2.41 -1.72
N ARG A 32 -16.17 3.50 -2.47
CA ARG A 32 -15.50 4.76 -2.15
C ARG A 32 -15.91 5.29 -0.76
N ALA A 33 -17.18 5.17 -0.41
CA ALA A 33 -17.66 5.58 0.90
C ALA A 33 -17.09 4.66 2.00
N GLU A 34 -17.11 3.34 1.79
CA GLU A 34 -16.52 2.37 2.73
C GLU A 34 -15.01 2.57 2.92
N MET A 35 -14.25 2.79 1.83
CA MET A 35 -12.84 3.16 1.91
C MET A 35 -12.65 4.39 2.82
N THR A 36 -13.50 5.39 2.66
CA THR A 36 -13.42 6.61 3.46
C THR A 36 -13.70 6.34 4.93
N GLU A 37 -14.69 5.50 5.25
CA GLU A 37 -15.01 5.12 6.64
C GLU A 37 -13.88 4.30 7.29
N GLU A 38 -13.19 3.42 6.56
CA GLU A 38 -12.02 2.74 7.09
C GLU A 38 -10.86 3.71 7.37
N VAL A 39 -10.65 4.71 6.51
CA VAL A 39 -9.67 5.79 6.74
C VAL A 39 -10.05 6.64 7.95
N VAL A 40 -11.33 6.99 8.11
CA VAL A 40 -11.84 7.72 9.29
C VAL A 40 -11.62 6.91 10.57
N ALA A 41 -11.91 5.61 10.54
CA ALA A 41 -11.66 4.71 11.66
C ALA A 41 -10.17 4.67 12.06
N ALA A 42 -9.27 4.66 11.07
CA ALA A 42 -7.83 4.76 11.33
C ALA A 42 -7.43 6.12 11.95
N CYS A 43 -8.02 7.22 11.48
CA CYS A 43 -7.82 8.55 12.09
C CYS A 43 -8.32 8.60 13.55
N GLU A 44 -9.51 8.03 13.83
CA GLU A 44 -10.05 7.96 15.18
C GLU A 44 -9.15 7.15 16.12
N GLY A 45 -8.64 5.99 15.65
CA GLY A 45 -7.66 5.20 16.40
C GLY A 45 -6.36 5.97 16.66
N ALA A 46 -5.87 6.70 15.66
CA ALA A 46 -4.67 7.53 15.80
C ALA A 46 -4.89 8.69 16.80
N MET A 47 -6.03 9.38 16.74
CA MET A 47 -6.39 10.43 17.69
C MET A 47 -6.52 9.89 19.11
N ALA A 48 -7.13 8.72 19.30
CA ALA A 48 -7.24 8.06 20.60
C ALA A 48 -5.86 7.72 21.20
N ALA A 49 -4.87 7.44 20.36
CA ALA A 49 -3.47 7.24 20.76
C ALA A 49 -2.66 8.54 20.91
N GLY A 50 -3.28 9.72 20.74
CA GLY A 50 -2.64 11.02 20.92
C GLY A 50 -2.00 11.60 19.65
N ALA A 51 -2.43 11.19 18.46
CA ALA A 51 -2.05 11.86 17.22
C ALA A 51 -2.71 13.25 17.15
N THR A 52 -1.90 14.26 16.84
CA THR A 52 -2.33 15.67 16.70
C THR A 52 -2.22 16.15 15.26
N GLU A 53 -1.46 15.43 14.43
CA GLU A 53 -1.32 15.68 12.99
C GLU A 53 -1.42 14.36 12.24
N ILE A 54 -2.29 14.32 11.24
CA ILE A 54 -2.46 13.16 10.36
C ILE A 54 -2.31 13.62 8.91
N LEU A 55 -1.41 13.00 8.16
CA LEU A 55 -1.32 13.19 6.73
C LEU A 55 -1.79 11.93 6.01
N ILE A 56 -2.81 12.06 5.19
CA ILE A 56 -3.41 10.95 4.44
C ILE A 56 -3.01 11.07 2.98
N LYS A 57 -2.50 9.99 2.37
CA LYS A 57 -2.36 9.85 0.94
C LYS A 57 -3.47 8.97 0.40
N ASP A 58 -4.30 9.52 -0.46
CA ASP A 58 -5.22 8.75 -1.30
C ASP A 58 -4.41 8.07 -2.40
N ALA A 59 -4.21 6.76 -2.28
CA ALA A 59 -3.23 6.00 -3.03
C ALA A 59 -3.82 5.08 -4.11
N HIS A 60 -5.16 5.08 -4.27
CA HIS A 60 -5.83 4.27 -5.28
C HIS A 60 -6.04 5.01 -6.61
N ASP A 61 -5.78 4.35 -7.74
CA ASP A 61 -6.08 4.79 -9.12
C ASP A 61 -5.83 6.28 -9.35
N THR A 62 -6.88 7.10 -9.38
CA THR A 62 -6.77 8.55 -9.64
C THR A 62 -6.25 9.35 -8.45
N GLY A 63 -6.12 8.77 -7.26
CA GLY A 63 -5.81 9.47 -6.01
C GLY A 63 -6.91 10.47 -5.60
N ARG A 64 -8.17 10.20 -5.93
CA ARG A 64 -9.32 11.10 -5.70
C ARG A 64 -10.55 10.34 -5.18
N ASN A 65 -10.32 9.37 -4.31
CA ASN A 65 -11.31 8.44 -3.80
C ASN A 65 -11.85 8.86 -2.44
N VAL A 66 -10.98 9.20 -1.49
CA VAL A 66 -11.36 9.62 -0.14
C VAL A 66 -12.27 10.86 -0.17
N ILE A 67 -13.36 10.82 0.59
CA ILE A 67 -14.33 11.91 0.74
C ILE A 67 -13.81 12.88 1.82
N ALA A 68 -13.16 13.96 1.37
CA ALA A 68 -12.46 14.89 2.26
C ALA A 68 -13.33 15.50 3.37
N SER A 69 -14.64 15.71 3.10
CA SER A 69 -15.57 16.30 4.08
C SER A 69 -15.91 15.38 5.26
N ARG A 70 -15.47 14.12 5.25
CA ARG A 70 -15.65 13.18 6.35
C ARG A 70 -14.43 13.08 7.26
N LEU A 71 -13.30 13.65 6.86
CA LEU A 71 -12.05 13.58 7.62
C LEU A 71 -12.07 14.49 8.84
N PRO A 72 -11.41 14.11 9.94
CA PRO A 72 -11.29 14.97 11.13
C PRO A 72 -10.41 16.20 10.84
N ASP A 73 -10.61 17.27 11.63
CA ASP A 73 -9.94 18.57 11.45
C ASP A 73 -8.41 18.50 11.56
N CYS A 74 -7.86 17.55 12.28
CA CYS A 74 -6.40 17.34 12.41
C CYS A 74 -5.78 16.61 11.20
N ALA A 75 -6.59 16.17 10.23
CA ALA A 75 -6.13 15.44 9.07
C ALA A 75 -5.97 16.36 7.84
N ARG A 76 -4.90 16.13 7.08
CA ARG A 76 -4.68 16.71 5.76
C ARG A 76 -4.64 15.61 4.72
N LEU A 77 -5.16 15.86 3.53
CA LEU A 77 -5.31 14.88 2.47
C LEU A 77 -4.47 15.24 1.24
N ILE A 78 -3.57 14.36 0.83
CA ILE A 78 -2.90 14.40 -0.47
C ILE A 78 -3.79 13.71 -1.49
N ARG A 79 -4.28 14.47 -2.47
CA ARG A 79 -5.11 13.98 -3.58
C ARG A 79 -4.36 14.06 -4.89
N GLY A 80 -4.58 13.07 -5.76
CA GLY A 80 -3.89 12.96 -7.05
C GLY A 80 -2.43 12.54 -6.89
N TRP A 81 -1.70 12.57 -7.99
CA TRP A 81 -0.33 12.10 -8.09
C TRP A 81 0.60 13.22 -8.57
N SER A 82 1.63 13.54 -7.78
CA SER A 82 2.66 14.50 -8.20
C SER A 82 3.67 13.93 -9.20
N GLY A 83 3.72 12.60 -9.33
CA GLY A 83 4.78 11.93 -10.09
C GLY A 83 6.05 11.64 -9.28
N HIS A 84 6.08 11.98 -8.00
CA HIS A 84 7.22 11.72 -7.11
C HIS A 84 7.47 10.21 -6.94
N PRO A 85 8.74 9.75 -6.86
CA PRO A 85 9.08 8.33 -6.68
C PRO A 85 8.48 7.66 -5.45
N LEU A 86 8.23 8.38 -4.36
CA LEU A 86 7.57 7.83 -3.16
C LEU A 86 6.11 7.39 -3.39
N ALA A 87 5.51 7.75 -4.52
CA ALA A 87 4.19 7.27 -4.99
C ALA A 87 3.12 7.26 -3.89
N MET A 88 2.72 6.07 -3.40
CA MET A 88 1.65 5.89 -2.41
C MET A 88 2.00 6.41 -1.01
N VAL A 89 3.25 6.78 -0.77
CA VAL A 89 3.69 7.45 0.46
C VAL A 89 4.35 8.81 0.16
N GLN A 90 3.84 9.52 -0.84
CA GLN A 90 4.29 10.86 -1.21
C GLN A 90 4.32 11.78 0.02
N GLU A 91 5.37 12.61 0.17
CA GLU A 91 5.65 13.49 1.32
C GLU A 91 5.97 12.77 2.64
N LEU A 92 6.16 11.43 2.64
CA LEU A 92 6.67 10.74 3.82
C LEU A 92 8.12 11.17 4.08
N ASP A 93 8.41 11.58 5.31
CA ASP A 93 9.74 11.95 5.76
C ASP A 93 10.00 11.57 7.23
N LYS A 94 11.20 11.83 7.71
CA LYS A 94 11.63 11.51 9.09
C LYS A 94 10.88 12.23 10.21
N SER A 95 9.97 13.17 9.89
CA SER A 95 9.17 13.89 10.88
C SER A 95 7.94 13.09 11.35
N PHE A 96 7.62 11.99 10.64
CA PHE A 96 6.50 11.14 11.01
C PHE A 96 6.90 10.12 12.08
N ASP A 97 6.03 9.93 13.06
CA ASP A 97 6.19 8.96 14.16
C ASP A 97 5.78 7.54 13.77
N ALA A 98 4.93 7.39 12.76
CA ALA A 98 4.43 6.11 12.27
C ALA A 98 3.78 6.20 10.89
N LEU A 99 3.84 5.08 10.14
CA LEU A 99 3.09 4.82 8.89
C LEU A 99 2.01 3.76 9.16
N LEU A 100 0.78 4.05 8.72
CA LEU A 100 -0.35 3.14 8.67
C LEU A 100 -0.74 2.91 7.22
N LEU A 101 -1.08 1.67 6.88
CA LEU A 101 -1.53 1.26 5.54
C LEU A 101 -2.96 0.71 5.66
N VAL A 102 -3.92 1.34 4.98
CA VAL A 102 -5.35 1.03 5.12
C VAL A 102 -5.91 0.58 3.78
N GLY A 103 -6.63 -0.54 3.77
CA GLY A 103 -7.26 -1.09 2.57
C GLY A 103 -6.28 -1.66 1.54
N TYR A 104 -5.10 -2.12 1.96
CA TYR A 104 -4.08 -2.71 1.10
C TYR A 104 -4.45 -4.14 0.69
N HIS A 105 -3.86 -4.63 -0.38
CA HIS A 105 -4.22 -5.90 -0.98
C HIS A 105 -3.01 -6.76 -1.35
N ALA A 106 -3.26 -8.02 -1.66
CA ALA A 106 -2.26 -8.99 -2.09
C ALA A 106 -1.61 -8.59 -3.42
N LYS A 107 -0.34 -8.93 -3.57
CA LYS A 107 0.52 -8.61 -4.73
C LYS A 107 0.13 -9.35 -6.00
N ALA A 108 0.59 -8.84 -7.14
CA ALA A 108 0.53 -9.54 -8.42
C ALA A 108 1.14 -10.96 -8.31
N GLY A 109 0.48 -11.92 -8.94
CA GLY A 109 0.91 -13.33 -8.98
C GLY A 109 0.52 -14.15 -7.76
N THR A 110 -0.44 -13.71 -6.93
CA THR A 110 -1.02 -14.47 -5.82
C THR A 110 -2.53 -14.64 -5.97
N GLU A 111 -3.12 -15.60 -5.23
CA GLU A 111 -4.55 -15.93 -5.25
C GLU A 111 -5.34 -15.32 -4.09
N ASP A 112 -4.68 -14.50 -3.25
CA ASP A 112 -5.22 -14.05 -1.97
C ASP A 112 -6.25 -12.90 -2.08
N ASN A 113 -6.38 -12.30 -3.28
CA ASN A 113 -7.36 -11.25 -3.57
C ASN A 113 -7.77 -11.31 -5.06
N PRO A 114 -9.07 -11.23 -5.43
CA PRO A 114 -9.50 -11.18 -6.82
C PRO A 114 -8.94 -9.99 -7.60
N LEU A 115 -8.58 -8.91 -6.90
CA LEU A 115 -8.00 -7.69 -7.45
C LEU A 115 -6.46 -7.64 -7.28
N ALA A 116 -5.81 -8.77 -6.95
CA ALA A 116 -4.37 -8.82 -6.69
C ALA A 116 -3.55 -8.25 -7.86
N HIS A 117 -2.72 -7.26 -7.55
CA HIS A 117 -1.81 -6.62 -8.51
C HIS A 117 -0.66 -5.92 -7.76
N THR A 118 0.26 -5.28 -8.47
CA THR A 118 1.27 -4.41 -7.87
C THR A 118 1.41 -3.17 -8.74
N LEU A 119 0.93 -2.02 -8.26
CA LEU A 119 0.93 -0.68 -8.85
C LEU A 119 0.12 -0.53 -10.15
N ASN A 120 0.13 -1.51 -11.05
CA ASN A 120 -0.71 -1.52 -12.25
C ASN A 120 -0.92 -2.94 -12.79
N LEU A 121 -1.91 -3.09 -13.69
CA LEU A 121 -2.30 -4.37 -14.28
C LEU A 121 -1.44 -4.80 -15.49
N ARG A 122 -0.41 -4.05 -15.88
CA ARG A 122 0.44 -4.38 -17.03
C ARG A 122 1.56 -5.35 -16.68
N ILE A 123 1.78 -5.62 -15.41
CA ILE A 123 2.81 -6.54 -14.95
C ILE A 123 2.22 -7.84 -14.41
N ALA A 124 2.89 -8.94 -14.68
CA ALA A 124 2.61 -10.25 -14.09
C ALA A 124 3.19 -10.35 -12.67
N GLY A 125 4.24 -9.58 -12.38
CA GLY A 125 4.86 -9.54 -11.07
C GLY A 125 6.02 -8.54 -10.99
N LEU A 126 6.32 -8.15 -9.77
CA LEU A 126 7.49 -7.36 -9.41
C LEU A 126 8.20 -8.08 -8.26
N SER A 127 9.51 -8.21 -8.36
CA SER A 127 10.30 -8.77 -7.26
C SER A 127 11.42 -7.83 -6.83
N ILE A 128 11.77 -7.90 -5.53
CA ILE A 128 12.97 -7.30 -4.96
C ILE A 128 13.79 -8.40 -4.31
N ASN A 129 15.04 -8.55 -4.74
CA ASN A 129 15.97 -9.58 -4.25
C ASN A 129 15.38 -11.00 -4.36
N GLY A 130 14.67 -11.29 -5.46
CA GLY A 130 14.08 -12.60 -5.76
C GLY A 130 12.74 -12.89 -5.06
N ALA A 131 12.27 -12.04 -4.16
CA ALA A 131 10.98 -12.19 -3.51
C ALA A 131 9.93 -11.28 -4.20
N LEU A 132 8.76 -11.82 -4.55
CA LEU A 132 7.64 -11.02 -5.06
C LEU A 132 7.29 -9.91 -4.06
N ALA A 133 7.07 -8.72 -4.58
CA ALA A 133 6.82 -7.53 -3.78
C ALA A 133 5.39 -7.02 -3.99
N SER A 134 4.69 -6.82 -2.88
CA SER A 134 3.45 -6.07 -2.80
C SER A 134 3.75 -4.57 -2.71
N GLU A 135 2.72 -3.77 -2.84
CA GLU A 135 2.78 -2.33 -2.54
C GLU A 135 3.14 -2.07 -1.08
N PHE A 136 2.70 -2.94 -0.15
CA PHE A 136 3.18 -2.93 1.23
C PHE A 136 4.71 -3.03 1.30
N ARG A 137 5.32 -4.03 0.63
CA ARG A 137 6.78 -4.20 0.64
C ARG A 137 7.51 -2.99 0.08
N LEU A 138 7.02 -2.45 -1.05
CA LEU A 138 7.62 -1.28 -1.68
C LEU A 138 7.61 -0.07 -0.75
N HIS A 139 6.48 0.19 -0.11
CA HIS A 139 6.30 1.40 0.70
C HIS A 139 6.80 1.23 2.14
N SER A 140 6.87 -0.01 2.66
CA SER A 140 7.57 -0.29 3.91
C SER A 140 9.08 -0.06 3.80
N TYR A 141 9.70 -0.39 2.67
CA TYR A 141 11.08 -0.02 2.39
C TYR A 141 11.25 1.49 2.21
N ALA A 142 10.29 2.18 1.57
CA ALA A 142 10.29 3.63 1.50
C ALA A 142 10.25 4.27 2.90
N ALA A 143 9.45 3.73 3.82
CA ALA A 143 9.44 4.16 5.22
C ALA A 143 10.79 3.89 5.93
N GLY A 144 11.42 2.76 5.61
CA GLY A 144 12.75 2.41 6.11
C GLY A 144 13.83 3.42 5.74
N LEU A 145 13.76 4.09 4.57
CA LEU A 145 14.68 5.17 4.17
C LEU A 145 14.70 6.33 5.18
N TYR A 146 13.56 6.60 5.79
CA TYR A 146 13.38 7.72 6.72
C TYR A 146 13.36 7.28 8.19
N GLY A 147 13.50 5.97 8.46
CA GLY A 147 13.42 5.42 9.80
C GLY A 147 12.00 5.48 10.41
N VAL A 148 10.98 5.62 9.58
CA VAL A 148 9.57 5.66 10.02
C VAL A 148 9.06 4.23 10.22
N PRO A 149 8.58 3.86 11.41
CA PRO A 149 8.04 2.53 11.66
C PRO A 149 6.70 2.32 10.96
N VAL A 150 6.49 1.14 10.37
CA VAL A 150 5.23 0.71 9.74
C VAL A 150 4.45 -0.11 10.75
N VAL A 151 3.53 0.51 11.47
CA VAL A 151 2.94 -0.07 12.68
C VAL A 151 1.63 -0.79 12.48
N PHE A 152 0.92 -0.50 11.37
CA PHE A 152 -0.41 -1.04 11.12
C PHE A 152 -0.67 -1.27 9.63
N ILE A 153 -1.41 -2.33 9.34
CA ILE A 153 -1.99 -2.59 8.01
C ILE A 153 -3.37 -3.23 8.15
N SER A 154 -4.34 -2.76 7.34
CA SER A 154 -5.59 -3.47 7.06
C SER A 154 -5.67 -3.88 5.61
N GLY A 155 -6.35 -5.00 5.34
CA GLY A 155 -6.53 -5.51 4.00
C GLY A 155 -6.99 -6.96 3.96
N ASP A 156 -6.75 -7.65 2.84
CA ASP A 156 -6.99 -9.08 2.75
C ASP A 156 -6.03 -9.89 3.64
N LYS A 157 -6.36 -11.15 3.84
CA LYS A 157 -5.57 -12.07 4.68
C LYS A 157 -4.15 -12.30 4.15
N GLY A 158 -3.97 -12.29 2.82
CA GLY A 158 -2.68 -12.50 2.18
C GLY A 158 -1.71 -11.36 2.46
N ILE A 159 -2.18 -10.10 2.29
CA ILE A 159 -1.33 -8.93 2.58
C ILE A 159 -1.02 -8.81 4.07
N CYS A 160 -1.97 -9.12 4.94
CA CYS A 160 -1.75 -9.13 6.38
C CYS A 160 -0.71 -10.18 6.79
N ALA A 161 -0.75 -11.37 6.18
CA ALA A 161 0.25 -12.42 6.41
C ALA A 161 1.64 -12.03 5.89
N GLU A 162 1.73 -11.41 4.69
CA GLU A 162 3.00 -10.90 4.16
C GLU A 162 3.60 -9.84 5.10
N ALA A 163 2.76 -8.91 5.55
CA ALA A 163 3.19 -7.84 6.44
C ALA A 163 3.73 -8.37 7.78
N ALA A 164 3.03 -9.31 8.40
CA ALA A 164 3.47 -9.96 9.63
C ALA A 164 4.77 -10.76 9.44
N GLY A 165 4.95 -11.39 8.28
CA GLY A 165 6.19 -12.09 7.93
C GLY A 165 7.39 -11.16 7.74
N GLN A 166 7.18 -9.94 7.22
CA GLN A 166 8.24 -8.95 6.98
C GLN A 166 8.52 -8.09 8.24
N VAL A 167 7.48 -7.73 8.98
CA VAL A 167 7.53 -6.89 10.18
C VAL A 167 6.78 -7.60 11.31
N PRO A 168 7.43 -8.52 12.06
CA PRO A 168 6.72 -9.38 13.02
C PRO A 168 5.97 -8.65 14.14
N ALA A 169 6.28 -7.38 14.37
CA ALA A 169 5.63 -6.55 15.40
C ALA A 169 4.49 -5.68 14.84
N ILE A 170 4.21 -5.73 13.53
CA ILE A 170 3.12 -4.95 12.92
C ILE A 170 1.76 -5.45 13.41
N THR A 171 0.85 -4.53 13.69
CA THR A 171 -0.55 -4.88 13.94
C THR A 171 -1.28 -5.01 12.62
N THR A 172 -2.03 -6.11 12.43
CA THR A 172 -2.78 -6.38 11.21
C THR A 172 -4.28 -6.47 11.46
N ALA A 173 -5.10 -6.01 10.52
CA ALA A 173 -6.54 -6.20 10.50
C ALA A 173 -6.95 -6.85 9.17
N ALA A 174 -7.05 -8.18 9.16
CA ALA A 174 -7.52 -8.93 8.00
C ALA A 174 -9.04 -8.85 7.91
N VAL A 175 -9.56 -8.23 6.84
CA VAL A 175 -11.00 -7.97 6.65
C VAL A 175 -11.65 -8.90 5.63
N SER A 176 -10.85 -9.57 4.79
CA SER A 176 -11.34 -10.51 3.77
C SER A 176 -10.34 -11.61 3.45
N GLU A 177 -10.80 -12.68 2.81
CA GLU A 177 -9.99 -13.70 2.15
C GLU A 177 -10.60 -14.09 0.82
N ALA A 178 -9.76 -14.45 -0.18
CA ALA A 178 -10.22 -14.82 -1.51
C ALA A 178 -10.59 -16.31 -1.64
N ARG A 179 -11.50 -16.57 -2.57
CA ARG A 179 -11.80 -17.91 -3.10
C ARG A 179 -12.05 -17.79 -4.60
N GLY A 180 -10.98 -17.86 -5.40
CA GLY A 180 -11.03 -17.55 -6.83
C GLY A 180 -11.47 -16.11 -7.07
N ALA A 181 -12.55 -15.91 -7.82
CA ALA A 181 -13.11 -14.59 -8.12
C ALA A 181 -14.09 -14.06 -7.05
N SER A 182 -14.15 -14.69 -5.88
CA SER A 182 -15.02 -14.23 -4.79
C SER A 182 -14.23 -13.92 -3.53
N THR A 183 -14.80 -13.06 -2.67
CA THR A 183 -14.26 -12.75 -1.34
C THR A 183 -15.20 -13.23 -0.24
N ILE A 184 -14.62 -13.72 0.85
CA ILE A 184 -15.30 -13.95 2.12
C ILE A 184 -14.88 -12.79 3.01
N SER A 185 -15.79 -11.84 3.22
CA SER A 185 -15.49 -10.59 3.93
C SER A 185 -16.31 -10.47 5.22
N ILE A 186 -15.74 -9.81 6.22
CA ILE A 186 -16.49 -9.34 7.38
C ILE A 186 -17.32 -8.11 7.00
N PRO A 187 -18.39 -7.78 7.75
CA PRO A 187 -19.14 -6.54 7.51
C PRO A 187 -18.27 -5.28 7.69
N PRO A 188 -18.46 -4.23 6.86
CA PRO A 188 -17.63 -3.00 6.92
C PRO A 188 -17.57 -2.37 8.32
N ARG A 189 -18.70 -2.33 9.05
CA ARG A 189 -18.73 -1.80 10.41
C ARG A 189 -17.82 -2.55 11.38
N LEU A 190 -17.68 -3.87 11.22
CA LEU A 190 -16.75 -4.66 12.03
C LEU A 190 -15.30 -4.35 11.65
N ALA A 191 -15.01 -4.23 10.35
CA ALA A 191 -13.68 -3.84 9.86
C ALA A 191 -13.26 -2.47 10.42
N GLN A 192 -14.14 -1.47 10.37
CA GLN A 192 -13.91 -0.14 10.94
C GLN A 192 -13.58 -0.21 12.44
N GLY A 193 -14.30 -1.05 13.21
CA GLY A 193 -13.99 -1.30 14.62
C GLY A 193 -12.60 -1.88 14.84
N MET A 194 -12.26 -2.93 14.09
CA MET A 194 -10.93 -3.58 14.14
C MET A 194 -9.80 -2.62 13.76
N ILE A 195 -10.01 -1.78 12.75
CA ILE A 195 -9.03 -0.78 12.30
C ILE A 195 -8.81 0.26 13.41
N ARG A 196 -9.88 0.83 13.96
CA ARG A 196 -9.80 1.82 15.04
C ARG A 196 -9.02 1.29 16.24
N GLU A 197 -9.41 0.13 16.73
CA GLU A 197 -8.80 -0.49 17.91
C GLU A 197 -7.35 -0.92 17.62
N GLY A 198 -7.10 -1.52 16.44
CA GLY A 198 -5.78 -1.96 16.02
C GLY A 198 -4.80 -0.80 15.87
N VAL A 199 -5.21 0.31 15.26
CA VAL A 199 -4.40 1.52 15.13
C VAL A 199 -4.08 2.12 16.50
N ALA A 200 -5.08 2.24 17.40
CA ALA A 200 -4.86 2.76 18.75
C ALA A 200 -3.83 1.90 19.52
N ALA A 201 -3.97 0.59 19.47
CA ALA A 201 -3.04 -0.35 20.10
C ALA A 201 -1.64 -0.30 19.51
N ALA A 202 -1.52 -0.27 18.17
CA ALA A 202 -0.24 -0.21 17.45
C ALA A 202 0.54 1.06 17.82
N LEU A 203 -0.14 2.21 17.87
CA LEU A 203 0.50 3.49 18.19
C LEU A 203 0.86 3.64 19.67
N ALA A 204 0.12 3.01 20.57
CA ALA A 204 0.43 2.97 22.00
C ALA A 204 1.57 2.01 22.34
N GLY A 205 1.88 1.04 21.46
CA GLY A 205 2.93 0.06 21.64
C GLY A 205 4.36 0.57 21.35
N ASP A 206 5.33 -0.34 21.40
CA ASP A 206 6.72 -0.04 21.01
C ASP A 206 6.88 -0.01 19.48
N ARG A 207 6.61 1.15 18.91
CA ARG A 207 6.68 1.39 17.45
C ARG A 207 8.05 1.10 16.84
N LYS A 208 9.15 1.21 17.62
CA LYS A 208 10.51 0.96 17.11
C LYS A 208 10.69 -0.48 16.62
N ARG A 209 9.93 -1.42 17.17
CA ARG A 209 9.94 -2.82 16.72
C ARG A 209 9.38 -3.01 15.31
N CYS A 210 8.66 -2.01 14.79
CA CYS A 210 8.10 -1.99 13.45
C CYS A 210 8.98 -1.23 12.43
N GLN A 211 10.22 -0.88 12.80
CA GLN A 211 11.17 -0.29 11.85
C GLN A 211 11.65 -1.32 10.86
N VAL A 212 11.60 -0.95 9.57
CA VAL A 212 12.06 -1.81 8.48
C VAL A 212 13.53 -1.56 8.19
N LYS A 213 14.34 -2.60 8.31
CA LYS A 213 15.75 -2.56 7.91
C LYS A 213 15.86 -2.80 6.41
N LEU A 214 16.57 -1.90 5.74
CA LEU A 214 16.81 -2.03 4.31
C LEU A 214 17.94 -3.03 4.03
N PRO A 215 17.85 -3.83 2.96
CA PRO A 215 18.98 -4.55 2.39
C PRO A 215 20.10 -3.61 1.95
N GLU A 216 21.34 -4.10 1.91
CA GLU A 216 22.49 -3.34 1.42
C GLU A 216 22.45 -3.05 -0.08
N SER A 217 21.73 -3.90 -0.84
CA SER A 217 21.53 -3.75 -2.27
C SER A 217 20.18 -4.32 -2.69
N PHE A 218 19.69 -3.82 -3.83
CA PHE A 218 18.38 -4.15 -4.37
C PHE A 218 18.52 -4.63 -5.80
N VAL A 219 17.99 -5.80 -6.08
CA VAL A 219 17.77 -6.34 -7.41
C VAL A 219 16.26 -6.25 -7.67
N LEU A 220 15.86 -5.23 -8.41
CA LEU A 220 14.48 -5.09 -8.90
C LEU A 220 14.32 -5.90 -10.18
N GLU A 221 13.27 -6.71 -10.27
CA GLU A 221 12.84 -7.34 -11.51
C GLU A 221 11.34 -7.09 -11.70
N VAL A 222 10.99 -6.59 -12.89
CA VAL A 222 9.60 -6.32 -13.30
C VAL A 222 9.28 -7.21 -14.47
N THR A 223 8.32 -8.12 -14.30
CA THR A 223 7.84 -9.01 -15.36
C THR A 223 6.53 -8.47 -15.92
N PHE A 224 6.55 -8.06 -17.17
CA PHE A 224 5.41 -7.51 -17.90
C PHE A 224 4.54 -8.62 -18.50
N ASN A 225 3.25 -8.34 -18.68
CA ASN A 225 2.34 -9.21 -19.44
C ASN A 225 2.67 -9.20 -20.95
N ASN A 226 3.36 -8.16 -21.44
CA ASN A 226 3.69 -7.97 -22.85
C ASN A 226 5.21 -7.79 -23.02
N PRO A 227 5.87 -8.60 -23.90
CA PRO A 227 7.31 -8.48 -24.18
C PRO A 227 7.70 -7.13 -24.77
N ILE A 228 6.80 -6.43 -25.48
CA ILE A 228 7.05 -5.09 -26.02
C ILE A 228 7.32 -4.09 -24.90
N ASP A 229 6.60 -4.20 -23.78
CA ASP A 229 6.80 -3.32 -22.63
C ASP A 229 8.16 -3.57 -22.00
N ALA A 230 8.58 -4.81 -21.82
CA ALA A 230 9.91 -5.14 -21.32
C ALA A 230 11.03 -4.55 -22.20
N TYR A 231 10.93 -4.70 -23.53
CA TYR A 231 11.90 -4.13 -24.45
C TYR A 231 11.98 -2.60 -24.32
N ARG A 232 10.85 -1.90 -24.31
CA ARG A 232 10.79 -0.43 -24.22
C ARG A 232 11.32 0.07 -22.88
N LYS A 233 10.98 -0.60 -21.79
CA LYS A 233 11.31 -0.18 -20.41
C LYS A 233 12.75 -0.51 -20.01
N ALA A 234 13.38 -1.49 -20.67
CA ALA A 234 14.79 -1.82 -20.48
C ALA A 234 15.75 -0.69 -20.93
N TRP A 235 15.27 0.32 -21.65
CA TRP A 235 16.04 1.53 -22.01
C TRP A 235 16.14 2.58 -20.90
N TYR A 236 15.50 2.34 -19.76
CA TYR A 236 15.74 3.18 -18.57
C TYR A 236 17.22 3.08 -18.16
N PRO A 237 17.92 4.21 -17.90
CA PRO A 237 19.34 4.20 -17.54
C PRO A 237 19.65 3.25 -16.39
N GLY A 238 20.58 2.31 -16.61
CA GLY A 238 20.94 1.29 -15.62
C GLY A 238 20.04 0.06 -15.59
N ALA A 239 18.94 0.05 -16.34
CA ALA A 239 18.12 -1.14 -16.52
C ALA A 239 18.63 -2.02 -17.65
N SER A 240 18.24 -3.29 -17.65
CA SER A 240 18.52 -4.25 -18.72
C SER A 240 17.35 -5.21 -18.88
N GLN A 241 17.17 -5.77 -20.08
CA GLN A 241 16.21 -6.85 -20.29
C GLN A 241 16.85 -8.17 -19.86
N SER A 242 16.34 -8.80 -18.80
CA SER A 242 16.86 -10.06 -18.24
C SER A 242 16.09 -11.29 -18.72
N GLY A 243 14.97 -11.09 -19.43
CA GLY A 243 14.14 -12.15 -20.02
C GLY A 243 13.21 -11.59 -21.08
N PRO A 244 12.43 -12.42 -21.81
CA PRO A 244 11.52 -11.94 -22.84
C PRO A 244 10.53 -10.88 -22.38
N GLN A 245 10.10 -10.96 -21.12
CA GLN A 245 9.12 -10.06 -20.50
C GLN A 245 9.65 -9.36 -19.25
N THR A 246 10.94 -9.54 -18.89
CA THR A 246 11.47 -9.09 -17.61
C THR A 246 12.53 -8.00 -17.79
N VAL A 247 12.37 -6.92 -17.05
CA VAL A 247 13.36 -5.85 -16.90
C VAL A 247 13.98 -5.94 -15.52
N ARG A 248 15.31 -5.84 -15.47
CA ARG A 248 16.12 -5.87 -14.27
C ARG A 248 16.82 -4.53 -14.05
N PHE A 249 16.82 -4.06 -12.78
CA PHE A 249 17.55 -2.90 -12.33
C PHE A 249 18.22 -3.20 -10.98
N VAL A 250 19.49 -2.81 -10.82
CA VAL A 250 20.25 -3.08 -9.58
C VAL A 250 20.79 -1.78 -9.02
N HIS A 251 20.54 -1.52 -7.76
CA HIS A 251 21.06 -0.33 -7.07
C HIS A 251 21.22 -0.56 -5.56
N THR A 252 22.10 0.19 -4.90
CA THR A 252 22.28 0.17 -3.43
C THR A 252 21.40 1.19 -2.72
N ASP A 253 21.00 2.27 -3.39
CA ASP A 253 20.08 3.27 -2.87
C ASP A 253 18.64 2.91 -3.25
N TYR A 254 17.79 2.69 -2.25
CA TYR A 254 16.39 2.34 -2.48
C TYR A 254 15.57 3.48 -3.13
N PHE A 255 15.95 4.75 -2.91
CA PHE A 255 15.28 5.85 -3.59
C PHE A 255 15.46 5.77 -5.12
N GLU A 256 16.64 5.35 -5.58
CA GLU A 256 16.88 5.09 -7.01
C GLU A 256 16.06 3.91 -7.54
N VAL A 257 15.83 2.88 -6.71
CA VAL A 257 14.92 1.77 -7.05
C VAL A 257 13.49 2.28 -7.21
N LEU A 258 12.99 3.11 -6.30
CA LEU A 258 11.67 3.75 -6.42
C LEU A 258 11.57 4.64 -7.66
N ARG A 259 12.64 5.38 -7.97
CA ARG A 259 12.73 6.18 -9.22
C ARG A 259 12.65 5.27 -10.44
N ALA A 260 13.40 4.19 -10.47
CA ALA A 260 13.35 3.21 -11.56
C ALA A 260 11.93 2.62 -11.72
N ILE A 261 11.28 2.20 -10.65
CA ILE A 261 9.89 1.75 -10.64
C ILE A 261 8.97 2.79 -11.29
N ARG A 262 9.09 4.05 -10.90
CA ARG A 262 8.23 5.15 -11.40
C ARG A 262 8.31 5.35 -12.91
N PHE A 263 9.46 5.09 -13.54
CA PHE A 263 9.67 5.29 -14.97
C PHE A 263 9.60 3.99 -15.78
N ILE A 264 9.90 2.85 -15.18
CA ILE A 264 9.79 1.54 -15.81
C ILE A 264 8.32 1.08 -15.87
N MET A 265 7.52 1.34 -14.87
CA MET A 265 6.11 0.98 -14.82
C MET A 265 5.22 2.12 -15.29
#